data_d98ba9846bb009cf138e5e8eaa45ab5e
#
_entry.id   d98ba9846bb009cf138e5e8eaa45ab5e
#
_cell.length_a   1.000
_cell.length_b   1.000
_cell.length_c   1.000
_cell.angle_alpha   90.00
_cell.angle_beta   90.00
_cell.angle_gamma   90.00
#
_symmetry.space_group_name_H-M   'P 1'
#
loop_
_entity.id
_entity.type
_entity.pdbx_description
1 polymer ?
#
loop_
_entity_poly.entity_id
_entity_poly.type
_entity_poly.pdbx_seq_one_letter_code
_entity_poly.pdbx_strand_id
1 'polypeptide(L)'
;VNPELVTMENVPDVIKHKVYEDFISQLELQGYVITAKEVACVDYGVPQTRRRHVLFASKIGEVNLIPPTHTKPVTVREVITELEHLSAGQGSSKDSLHVASNLTAINLKRIKSSKPGGTWRDWPVELRAECHKKDSGRSYPSVYGRMEWDKPAPTMTTLCYGFGNGRFGHPQQDRAISLREAALFQTFPDNYQFMAPQKKISFKGTGRMIGNAVPVRLGEVIGLSFMQALNTSD
;
A
#
# COMPACT_ATOMS: atom_id res chain seq x y z
N VAL A 1 23.13 19.87 -4.27
CA VAL A 1 23.35 19.13 -3.03
C VAL A 1 24.29 17.99 -3.39
N ASN A 2 25.14 17.56 -2.54
CA ASN A 2 26.07 16.44 -2.77
C ASN A 2 26.09 15.56 -1.51
N PRO A 3 24.99 14.87 -1.19
CA PRO A 3 24.84 14.11 0.04
C PRO A 3 25.76 12.89 0.03
N GLU A 4 26.11 12.38 1.20
CA GLU A 4 26.88 11.14 1.34
C GLU A 4 26.03 9.90 1.04
N LEU A 5 24.73 9.97 1.33
CA LEU A 5 23.78 8.88 1.18
C LEU A 5 22.55 9.32 0.39
N VAL A 6 22.14 8.49 -0.56
CA VAL A 6 20.90 8.65 -1.36
C VAL A 6 20.14 7.34 -1.35
N THR A 7 18.83 7.41 -1.28
CA THR A 7 17.96 6.25 -1.51
C THR A 7 16.85 6.60 -2.50
N MET A 8 16.41 5.60 -3.24
CA MET A 8 15.23 5.67 -4.11
C MET A 8 14.35 4.45 -3.86
N GLU A 9 13.05 4.68 -3.70
CA GLU A 9 12.04 3.62 -3.72
C GLU A 9 11.15 3.78 -4.95
N ASN A 10 10.88 2.67 -5.64
CA ASN A 10 10.01 2.67 -6.81
C ASN A 10 9.34 1.29 -7.00
N VAL A 11 8.45 1.19 -7.99
CA VAL A 11 7.92 -0.10 -8.44
C VAL A 11 9.04 -0.96 -9.04
N PRO A 12 8.97 -2.32 -8.95
CA PRO A 12 10.02 -3.20 -9.48
C PRO A 12 10.36 -2.94 -10.95
N ASP A 13 9.36 -2.62 -11.76
CA ASP A 13 9.53 -2.42 -13.19
C ASP A 13 10.32 -1.16 -13.58
N VAL A 14 10.69 -0.30 -12.64
CA VAL A 14 11.50 0.90 -12.88
C VAL A 14 12.82 0.57 -13.57
N ILE A 15 13.41 -0.58 -13.24
CA ILE A 15 14.67 -1.06 -13.83
C ILE A 15 14.61 -1.32 -15.35
N LYS A 16 13.40 -1.42 -15.93
CA LYS A 16 13.20 -1.63 -17.36
C LYS A 16 13.27 -0.34 -18.19
N HIS A 17 13.38 0.80 -17.52
CA HIS A 17 13.34 2.12 -18.16
C HIS A 17 14.73 2.71 -18.31
N LYS A 18 15.06 3.22 -19.51
CA LYS A 18 16.34 3.87 -19.81
C LYS A 18 16.70 4.97 -18.79
N VAL A 19 15.70 5.71 -18.30
CA VAL A 19 15.93 6.76 -17.30
C VAL A 19 16.50 6.22 -15.98
N TYR A 20 16.25 4.96 -15.66
CA TYR A 20 16.82 4.31 -14.47
C TYR A 20 18.32 4.03 -14.69
N GLU A 21 18.69 3.47 -15.85
CA GLU A 21 20.09 3.23 -16.23
C GLU A 21 20.88 4.54 -16.22
N ASP A 22 20.32 5.58 -16.84
CA ASP A 22 20.96 6.91 -16.89
C ASP A 22 21.13 7.50 -15.47
N PHE A 23 20.14 7.31 -14.57
CA PHE A 23 20.22 7.73 -13.18
C PHE A 23 21.34 7.01 -12.41
N ILE A 24 21.44 5.69 -12.54
CA ILE A 24 22.52 4.89 -11.95
C ILE A 24 23.89 5.40 -12.45
N SER A 25 24.06 5.50 -13.75
CA SER A 25 25.33 5.93 -14.38
C SER A 25 25.76 7.32 -13.86
N GLN A 26 24.82 8.25 -13.68
CA GLN A 26 25.14 9.58 -13.14
C GLN A 26 25.57 9.54 -11.67
N LEU A 27 24.99 8.67 -10.86
CA LEU A 27 25.42 8.47 -9.47
C LEU A 27 26.82 7.85 -9.40
N GLU A 28 27.11 6.82 -10.20
CA GLU A 28 28.41 6.17 -10.28
C GLU A 28 29.51 7.15 -10.72
N LEU A 29 29.24 7.98 -11.73
CA LEU A 29 30.16 9.05 -12.17
C LEU A 29 30.48 10.07 -11.07
N GLN A 30 29.59 10.23 -10.09
CA GLN A 30 29.79 11.11 -8.93
C GLN A 30 30.41 10.37 -7.71
N GLY A 31 30.87 9.14 -7.91
CA GLY A 31 31.59 8.36 -6.91
C GLY A 31 30.70 7.64 -5.90
N TYR A 32 29.42 7.41 -6.22
CA TYR A 32 28.56 6.58 -5.36
C TYR A 32 28.74 5.10 -5.66
N VAL A 33 28.83 4.30 -4.61
CA VAL A 33 28.64 2.86 -4.66
C VAL A 33 27.15 2.57 -4.65
N ILE A 34 26.67 1.77 -5.60
CA ILE A 34 25.25 1.48 -5.78
C ILE A 34 24.94 0.07 -5.34
N THR A 35 23.93 -0.08 -4.49
CA THR A 35 23.25 -1.35 -4.21
C THR A 35 21.75 -1.21 -4.44
N ALA A 36 21.13 -2.24 -4.98
CA ALA A 36 19.69 -2.21 -5.23
C ALA A 36 19.09 -3.60 -5.07
N LYS A 37 17.87 -3.65 -4.52
CA LYS A 37 17.17 -4.90 -4.28
C LYS A 37 15.66 -4.76 -4.47
N GLU A 38 15.04 -5.79 -5.01
CA GLU A 38 13.59 -5.93 -4.94
C GLU A 38 13.20 -6.46 -3.55
N VAL A 39 12.27 -5.76 -2.89
CA VAL A 39 11.86 -5.98 -1.51
C VAL A 39 10.41 -6.40 -1.47
N ALA A 40 10.10 -7.53 -0.86
CA ALA A 40 8.75 -7.89 -0.46
C ALA A 40 8.47 -7.24 0.91
N CYS A 41 7.58 -6.25 0.95
CA CYS A 41 7.34 -5.46 2.17
C CYS A 41 6.79 -6.32 3.33
N VAL A 42 6.15 -7.45 3.03
CA VAL A 42 5.68 -8.42 4.05
C VAL A 42 6.82 -8.97 4.91
N ASP A 43 8.03 -9.10 4.36
CA ASP A 43 9.20 -9.61 5.08
C ASP A 43 9.68 -8.65 6.18
N TYR A 44 9.15 -7.43 6.17
CA TYR A 44 9.47 -6.36 7.14
C TYR A 44 8.27 -5.94 7.98
N GLY A 45 7.17 -6.71 7.95
CA GLY A 45 5.98 -6.46 8.78
C GLY A 45 5.00 -5.45 8.20
N VAL A 46 5.15 -5.06 6.92
CA VAL A 46 4.11 -4.30 6.23
C VAL A 46 2.96 -5.24 5.87
N PRO A 47 1.73 -5.00 6.34
CA PRO A 47 0.61 -5.94 6.20
C PRO A 47 -0.04 -5.89 4.80
N GLN A 48 0.79 -5.86 3.74
CA GLN A 48 0.30 -5.86 2.35
C GLN A 48 1.28 -6.54 1.39
N THR A 49 0.74 -7.15 0.34
CA THR A 49 1.51 -7.86 -0.70
C THR A 49 2.24 -6.90 -1.64
N ARG A 50 2.95 -5.93 -1.08
CA ARG A 50 3.64 -4.86 -1.80
C ARG A 50 5.08 -5.28 -2.10
N ARG A 51 5.50 -5.14 -3.36
CA ARG A 51 6.91 -5.31 -3.76
C ARG A 51 7.44 -3.97 -4.25
N ARG A 52 8.69 -3.67 -3.89
CA ARG A 52 9.34 -2.41 -4.27
C ARG A 52 10.80 -2.63 -4.60
N HIS A 53 11.26 -1.85 -5.56
CA HIS A 53 12.68 -1.69 -5.83
C HIS A 53 13.23 -0.62 -4.89
N VAL A 54 14.20 -0.99 -4.06
CA VAL A 54 14.93 -0.07 -3.17
C VAL A 54 16.36 0.00 -3.62
N LEU A 55 16.84 1.23 -3.83
CA LEU A 55 18.21 1.53 -4.20
C LEU A 55 18.87 2.34 -3.10
N PHE A 56 20.11 2.01 -2.81
CA PHE A 56 21.04 2.81 -2.03
C PHE A 56 22.17 3.29 -2.91
N ALA A 57 22.56 4.55 -2.78
CA ALA A 57 23.77 5.11 -3.35
C ALA A 57 24.56 5.77 -2.23
N SER A 58 25.82 5.41 -2.05
CA SER A 58 26.63 5.76 -0.90
C SER A 58 28.05 6.14 -1.27
N LYS A 59 28.60 7.19 -0.66
CA LYS A 59 30.02 7.58 -0.73
C LYS A 59 30.87 7.02 0.40
N ILE A 60 30.25 6.41 1.39
CA ILE A 60 30.93 5.87 2.58
C ILE A 60 31.12 4.35 2.51
N GLY A 61 30.84 3.72 1.37
CA GLY A 61 30.94 2.28 1.17
C GLY A 61 29.62 1.64 0.80
N GLU A 62 29.57 0.32 0.77
CA GLU A 62 28.40 -0.45 0.39
C GLU A 62 27.32 -0.41 1.49
N VAL A 63 26.08 -0.10 1.13
CA VAL A 63 24.92 -0.12 2.03
C VAL A 63 23.99 -1.26 1.62
N ASN A 64 23.79 -2.22 2.52
CA ASN A 64 22.89 -3.34 2.32
C ASN A 64 21.62 -3.20 3.15
N LEU A 65 20.49 -3.65 2.59
CA LEU A 65 19.24 -3.71 3.33
C LEU A 65 19.37 -4.67 4.52
N ILE A 66 18.91 -4.24 5.71
CA ILE A 66 18.89 -5.11 6.89
C ILE A 66 18.17 -6.43 6.59
N PRO A 67 18.48 -7.53 7.29
CA PRO A 67 17.77 -8.80 7.13
C PRO A 67 16.25 -8.67 7.36
N PRO A 68 15.43 -9.54 6.75
CA PRO A 68 14.00 -9.62 7.04
C PRO A 68 13.72 -9.71 8.54
N THR A 69 12.74 -8.95 9.01
CA THR A 69 12.36 -8.88 10.44
C THR A 69 11.16 -9.77 10.77
N HIS A 70 10.47 -10.29 9.76
CA HIS A 70 9.26 -11.11 9.91
C HIS A 70 9.39 -12.40 9.10
N THR A 71 9.08 -13.51 9.73
CA THR A 71 9.03 -14.85 9.11
C THR A 71 7.64 -15.21 8.61
N LYS A 72 6.62 -14.48 9.08
CA LYS A 72 5.22 -14.64 8.67
C LYS A 72 4.62 -13.29 8.33
N PRO A 73 3.82 -13.20 7.26
CA PRO A 73 3.12 -11.97 6.93
C PRO A 73 2.14 -11.54 8.03
N VAL A 74 2.09 -10.26 8.33
CA VAL A 74 1.02 -9.68 9.14
C VAL A 74 -0.27 -9.66 8.32
N THR A 75 -1.37 -10.13 8.92
CA THR A 75 -2.65 -10.35 8.25
C THR A 75 -3.58 -9.14 8.38
N VAL A 76 -4.59 -9.08 7.52
CA VAL A 76 -5.68 -8.08 7.63
C VAL A 76 -6.33 -8.14 9.01
N ARG A 77 -6.54 -9.35 9.56
CA ARG A 77 -7.13 -9.57 10.88
C ARG A 77 -6.36 -8.86 11.98
N GLU A 78 -5.05 -9.06 12.02
CA GLU A 78 -4.17 -8.48 13.04
C GLU A 78 -4.18 -6.95 13.03
N VAL A 79 -4.54 -6.33 11.89
CA VAL A 79 -4.48 -4.87 11.72
C VAL A 79 -5.81 -4.18 12.01
N ILE A 80 -6.95 -4.76 11.58
CA ILE A 80 -8.22 -4.00 11.58
C ILE A 80 -9.36 -4.65 12.37
N THR A 81 -9.14 -5.80 13.03
CA THR A 81 -10.25 -6.51 13.70
C THR A 81 -10.87 -5.72 14.85
N GLU A 82 -10.08 -4.89 15.55
CA GLU A 82 -10.51 -4.11 16.71
C GLU A 82 -11.15 -2.74 16.34
N LEU A 83 -11.19 -2.41 15.05
CA LEU A 83 -11.78 -1.15 14.62
C LEU A 83 -13.30 -1.19 14.68
N GLU A 84 -13.89 -0.02 14.96
CA GLU A 84 -15.34 0.15 15.00
C GLU A 84 -16.01 -0.30 13.70
N HIS A 85 -17.16 -0.97 13.82
CA HIS A 85 -17.97 -1.36 12.67
C HIS A 85 -18.54 -0.13 11.96
N LEU A 86 -18.42 -0.06 10.64
CA LEU A 86 -18.99 1.00 9.80
C LEU A 86 -19.89 0.42 8.70
N SER A 87 -20.89 1.19 8.32
CA SER A 87 -21.59 1.02 7.05
C SER A 87 -20.92 1.83 5.92
N ALA A 88 -21.26 1.52 4.67
CA ALA A 88 -20.82 2.33 3.53
C ALA A 88 -21.30 3.78 3.68
N GLY A 89 -20.39 4.75 3.52
CA GLY A 89 -20.64 6.18 3.69
C GLY A 89 -20.63 6.66 5.15
N GLN A 90 -20.43 5.77 6.11
CA GLN A 90 -20.37 6.12 7.53
C GLN A 90 -18.94 6.49 7.97
N GLY A 91 -18.85 7.35 8.97
CA GLY A 91 -17.63 7.67 9.70
C GLY A 91 -17.79 7.43 11.20
N SER A 92 -16.70 7.14 11.89
CA SER A 92 -16.65 7.02 13.34
C SER A 92 -16.74 8.40 13.99
N SER A 93 -17.40 8.47 15.14
CA SER A 93 -17.40 9.65 16.00
C SER A 93 -16.12 9.79 16.84
N LYS A 94 -15.36 8.71 16.97
CA LYS A 94 -14.14 8.64 17.80
C LYS A 94 -12.85 8.88 17.00
N ASP A 95 -12.87 8.55 15.70
CA ASP A 95 -11.72 8.68 14.81
C ASP A 95 -12.16 9.26 13.47
N SER A 96 -11.83 10.51 13.24
CA SER A 96 -12.20 11.25 12.01
C SER A 96 -11.60 10.65 10.74
N LEU A 97 -10.53 9.85 10.84
CA LEU A 97 -9.95 9.13 9.71
C LEU A 97 -10.68 7.80 9.44
N HIS A 98 -11.38 7.25 10.43
CA HIS A 98 -12.14 6.01 10.26
C HIS A 98 -13.48 6.29 9.58
N VAL A 99 -13.40 6.58 8.28
CA VAL A 99 -14.52 6.92 7.41
C VAL A 99 -14.46 6.09 6.13
N ALA A 100 -15.59 5.47 5.76
CA ALA A 100 -15.73 4.65 4.56
C ALA A 100 -16.40 5.44 3.43
N SER A 101 -16.01 5.13 2.17
CA SER A 101 -16.68 5.68 1.00
C SER A 101 -18.12 5.22 0.90
N ASN A 102 -18.99 6.08 0.38
CA ASN A 102 -20.35 5.68 0.03
C ASN A 102 -20.33 4.71 -1.17
N LEU A 103 -21.30 3.82 -1.23
CA LEU A 103 -21.49 2.91 -2.36
C LEU A 103 -22.80 3.25 -3.09
N THR A 104 -22.77 3.21 -4.41
CA THR A 104 -24.00 3.24 -5.23
C THR A 104 -24.84 1.99 -4.95
N ALA A 105 -26.15 2.05 -5.22
CA ALA A 105 -27.06 0.91 -5.01
C ALA A 105 -26.57 -0.37 -5.72
N ILE A 106 -26.02 -0.24 -6.93
CA ILE A 106 -25.47 -1.39 -7.66
C ILE A 106 -24.19 -1.93 -6.99
N ASN A 107 -23.30 -1.07 -6.50
CA ASN A 107 -22.09 -1.51 -5.83
C ASN A 107 -22.37 -2.10 -4.44
N LEU A 108 -23.44 -1.67 -3.76
CA LEU A 108 -23.92 -2.31 -2.54
C LEU A 108 -24.42 -3.75 -2.82
N LYS A 109 -25.17 -3.96 -3.91
CA LYS A 109 -25.57 -5.32 -4.35
C LYS A 109 -24.34 -6.18 -4.70
N ARG A 110 -23.36 -5.61 -5.38
CA ARG A 110 -22.11 -6.30 -5.77
C ARG A 110 -21.32 -6.75 -4.55
N ILE A 111 -21.10 -5.86 -3.59
CA ILE A 111 -20.31 -6.22 -2.41
C ILE A 111 -21.02 -7.28 -1.55
N LYS A 112 -22.34 -7.22 -1.41
CA LYS A 112 -23.13 -8.27 -0.76
C LYS A 112 -23.01 -9.64 -1.44
N SER A 113 -22.81 -9.65 -2.75
CA SER A 113 -22.57 -10.88 -3.53
C SER A 113 -21.12 -11.31 -3.59
N SER A 114 -20.20 -10.50 -3.04
CA SER A 114 -18.76 -10.78 -3.06
C SER A 114 -18.35 -11.62 -1.86
N LYS A 115 -17.57 -12.67 -2.11
CA LYS A 115 -16.95 -13.51 -1.07
C LYS A 115 -15.55 -12.96 -0.72
N PRO A 116 -15.06 -13.12 0.53
CA PRO A 116 -13.65 -12.90 0.83
C PRO A 116 -12.75 -13.72 -0.12
N GLY A 117 -11.75 -13.08 -0.73
CA GLY A 117 -10.87 -13.72 -1.72
C GLY A 117 -11.50 -13.98 -3.09
N GLY A 118 -12.83 -13.88 -3.24
CA GLY A 118 -13.55 -14.08 -4.49
C GLY A 118 -13.34 -12.97 -5.51
N THR A 119 -13.99 -13.10 -6.64
CA THR A 119 -13.91 -12.15 -7.77
C THR A 119 -15.30 -11.78 -8.27
N TRP A 120 -15.41 -10.78 -9.13
CA TRP A 120 -16.65 -10.45 -9.82
C TRP A 120 -17.19 -11.60 -10.70
N ARG A 121 -16.38 -12.62 -11.00
CA ARG A 121 -16.80 -13.82 -11.75
C ARG A 121 -17.78 -14.68 -10.97
N ASP A 122 -17.72 -14.59 -9.63
CA ASP A 122 -18.61 -15.33 -8.72
C ASP A 122 -20.01 -14.68 -8.62
N TRP A 123 -20.21 -13.49 -9.18
CA TRP A 123 -21.47 -12.77 -9.12
C TRP A 123 -22.50 -13.30 -10.13
N PRO A 124 -23.80 -13.13 -9.82
CA PRO A 124 -24.85 -13.20 -10.83
C PRO A 124 -24.52 -12.31 -12.03
N VAL A 125 -24.89 -12.78 -13.24
CA VAL A 125 -24.49 -12.12 -14.50
C VAL A 125 -24.98 -10.67 -14.58
N GLU A 126 -26.16 -10.40 -14.03
CA GLU A 126 -26.78 -9.07 -13.99
C GLU A 126 -26.00 -8.05 -13.14
N LEU A 127 -25.18 -8.50 -12.20
CA LEU A 127 -24.32 -7.64 -11.40
C LEU A 127 -22.97 -7.35 -12.05
N ARG A 128 -22.58 -8.10 -13.06
CA ARG A 128 -21.30 -7.88 -13.76
C ARG A 128 -21.33 -6.57 -14.53
N ALA A 129 -20.24 -5.80 -14.43
CA ALA A 129 -20.11 -4.58 -15.21
C ALA A 129 -19.93 -4.90 -16.70
N GLU A 130 -20.38 -4.01 -17.58
CA GLU A 130 -20.29 -4.21 -19.04
C GLU A 130 -18.84 -4.44 -19.50
N CYS A 131 -17.86 -3.77 -18.88
CA CYS A 131 -16.44 -4.02 -19.17
C CYS A 131 -16.01 -5.45 -18.83
N HIS A 132 -16.59 -6.09 -17.82
CA HIS A 132 -16.27 -7.46 -17.42
C HIS A 132 -16.89 -8.53 -18.35
N LYS A 133 -17.87 -8.16 -19.14
CA LYS A 133 -18.47 -9.05 -20.14
C LYS A 133 -17.63 -9.13 -21.42
N LYS A 134 -16.70 -8.18 -21.62
CA LYS A 134 -15.76 -8.12 -22.74
C LYS A 134 -14.49 -8.89 -22.43
N ASP A 135 -13.83 -9.43 -23.47
CA ASP A 135 -12.56 -10.17 -23.29
C ASP A 135 -11.46 -9.31 -22.67
N SER A 136 -11.37 -8.02 -23.04
CA SER A 136 -10.42 -7.06 -22.45
C SER A 136 -10.61 -6.85 -20.95
N GLY A 137 -11.80 -7.03 -20.41
CA GLY A 137 -12.09 -6.87 -18.97
C GLY A 137 -11.74 -8.09 -18.13
N ARG A 138 -11.42 -9.22 -18.75
CA ARG A 138 -11.12 -10.48 -18.05
C ARG A 138 -9.78 -10.46 -17.33
N SER A 139 -8.87 -9.56 -17.69
CA SER A 139 -7.51 -9.45 -17.13
C SER A 139 -7.46 -8.86 -15.72
N TYR A 140 -8.55 -8.26 -15.21
CA TYR A 140 -8.59 -7.63 -13.87
C TYR A 140 -9.59 -8.34 -12.93
N PRO A 141 -9.30 -9.57 -12.46
CA PRO A 141 -10.24 -10.32 -11.63
C PRO A 141 -10.40 -9.77 -10.22
N SER A 142 -9.40 -9.03 -9.71
CA SER A 142 -9.35 -8.58 -8.31
C SER A 142 -10.19 -7.31 -8.03
N VAL A 143 -10.59 -6.55 -9.06
CA VAL A 143 -11.45 -5.37 -8.86
C VAL A 143 -12.80 -5.77 -8.27
N TYR A 144 -13.36 -4.93 -7.41
CA TYR A 144 -14.56 -5.22 -6.63
C TYR A 144 -14.46 -6.44 -5.70
N GLY A 145 -13.24 -6.91 -5.38
CA GLY A 145 -13.02 -8.02 -4.46
C GLY A 145 -13.05 -7.59 -3.00
N ARG A 146 -13.39 -8.54 -2.11
CA ARG A 146 -13.18 -8.41 -0.67
C ARG A 146 -11.81 -8.97 -0.30
N MET A 147 -11.16 -8.33 0.67
CA MET A 147 -9.97 -8.88 1.32
C MET A 147 -10.31 -10.18 2.08
N GLU A 148 -9.28 -10.89 2.48
CA GLU A 148 -9.37 -12.06 3.34
C GLU A 148 -8.77 -11.74 4.70
N TRP A 149 -9.41 -12.21 5.78
CA TRP A 149 -8.95 -11.94 7.13
C TRP A 149 -7.53 -12.44 7.41
N ASP A 150 -7.23 -13.64 6.95
CA ASP A 150 -6.01 -14.37 7.32
C ASP A 150 -4.92 -14.29 6.25
N LYS A 151 -4.98 -13.24 5.42
CA LYS A 151 -3.96 -12.88 4.44
C LYS A 151 -3.53 -11.42 4.59
N PRO A 152 -2.33 -11.05 4.13
CA PRO A 152 -1.98 -9.62 4.01
C PRO A 152 -2.89 -8.91 3.00
N ALA A 153 -3.10 -7.62 3.21
CA ALA A 153 -3.88 -6.79 2.30
C ALA A 153 -3.23 -6.70 0.90
N PRO A 154 -3.98 -6.41 -0.16
CA PRO A 154 -3.39 -6.08 -1.45
C PRO A 154 -2.59 -4.78 -1.36
N THR A 155 -1.71 -4.54 -2.32
CA THR A 155 -0.97 -3.27 -2.42
C THR A 155 -1.91 -2.07 -2.38
N MET A 156 -1.73 -1.18 -1.41
CA MET A 156 -2.44 0.09 -1.35
C MET A 156 -2.06 0.96 -2.54
N THR A 157 -3.05 1.40 -3.28
CA THR A 157 -2.92 2.28 -4.45
C THR A 157 -3.56 3.63 -4.19
N THR A 158 -3.37 4.58 -5.08
CA THR A 158 -3.94 5.95 -5.01
C THR A 158 -5.44 5.99 -4.71
N LEU A 159 -6.19 4.96 -5.12
CA LEU A 159 -7.65 4.88 -4.94
C LEU A 159 -8.07 3.68 -4.07
N CYS A 160 -7.23 3.24 -3.13
CA CYS A 160 -7.47 2.08 -2.26
C CYS A 160 -8.76 2.16 -1.41
N TYR A 161 -9.32 3.34 -1.24
CA TYR A 161 -10.59 3.58 -0.55
C TYR A 161 -11.84 3.34 -1.40
N GLY A 162 -11.69 2.91 -2.66
CA GLY A 162 -12.80 2.69 -3.59
C GLY A 162 -13.00 1.21 -3.93
N PHE A 163 -14.22 0.70 -3.71
CA PHE A 163 -14.56 -0.71 -3.94
C PHE A 163 -14.27 -1.19 -5.36
N GLY A 164 -14.40 -0.33 -6.37
CA GLY A 164 -14.17 -0.67 -7.78
C GLY A 164 -12.70 -0.64 -8.24
N ASN A 165 -11.76 -0.24 -7.38
CA ASN A 165 -10.38 0.06 -7.80
C ASN A 165 -9.38 -1.07 -7.47
N GLY A 166 -9.86 -2.19 -6.96
CA GLY A 166 -9.05 -3.33 -6.56
C GLY A 166 -9.80 -4.23 -5.58
N ARG A 167 -9.07 -5.06 -4.84
CA ARG A 167 -9.61 -5.91 -3.79
C ARG A 167 -9.69 -5.13 -2.46
N PHE A 168 -10.40 -4.01 -2.46
CA PHE A 168 -10.49 -3.09 -1.33
C PHE A 168 -11.83 -3.18 -0.56
N GLY A 169 -12.64 -4.20 -0.83
CA GLY A 169 -13.79 -4.52 0.00
C GLY A 169 -13.35 -5.05 1.37
N HIS A 170 -13.96 -4.55 2.44
CA HIS A 170 -13.74 -5.07 3.79
C HIS A 170 -14.09 -6.57 3.84
N PRO A 171 -13.35 -7.42 4.56
CA PRO A 171 -13.59 -8.88 4.57
C PRO A 171 -15.01 -9.28 4.94
N GLN A 172 -15.65 -8.56 5.86
CA GLN A 172 -16.96 -8.90 6.42
C GLN A 172 -18.03 -7.83 6.22
N GLN A 173 -17.66 -6.55 6.32
CA GLN A 173 -18.63 -5.43 6.25
C GLN A 173 -18.91 -5.06 4.79
N ASP A 174 -20.15 -4.63 4.48
CA ASP A 174 -20.59 -4.31 3.10
C ASP A 174 -20.13 -2.91 2.65
N ARG A 175 -18.82 -2.67 2.69
CA ARG A 175 -18.15 -1.41 2.33
C ARG A 175 -16.74 -1.64 1.78
N ALA A 176 -16.19 -0.62 1.15
CA ALA A 176 -14.74 -0.56 0.97
C ALA A 176 -14.03 -0.31 2.31
N ILE A 177 -12.73 -0.53 2.37
CA ILE A 177 -11.93 -0.15 3.53
C ILE A 177 -12.04 1.36 3.80
N SER A 178 -11.94 1.74 5.08
CA SER A 178 -11.89 3.13 5.50
C SER A 178 -10.51 3.75 5.24
N LEU A 179 -10.40 5.08 5.39
CA LEU A 179 -9.10 5.76 5.33
C LEU A 179 -8.18 5.34 6.48
N ARG A 180 -8.73 5.08 7.70
CA ARG A 180 -7.96 4.57 8.83
C ARG A 180 -7.39 3.19 8.51
N GLU A 181 -8.19 2.27 8.01
CA GLU A 181 -7.75 0.94 7.64
C GLU A 181 -6.65 1.00 6.55
N ALA A 182 -6.82 1.85 5.54
CA ALA A 182 -5.80 2.07 4.52
C ALA A 182 -4.49 2.63 5.10
N ALA A 183 -4.57 3.56 6.06
CA ALA A 183 -3.40 4.12 6.75
C ALA A 183 -2.65 3.07 7.58
N LEU A 184 -3.37 2.22 8.29
CA LEU A 184 -2.80 1.11 9.06
C LEU A 184 -2.11 0.08 8.15
N PHE A 185 -2.69 -0.25 7.00
CA PHE A 185 -2.03 -1.10 6.00
C PHE A 185 -0.76 -0.46 5.41
N GLN A 186 -0.66 0.87 5.40
CA GLN A 186 0.57 1.60 5.06
C GLN A 186 1.48 1.81 6.28
N THR A 187 1.15 1.19 7.41
CA THR A 187 1.91 1.25 8.67
C THR A 187 2.08 2.66 9.26
N PHE A 188 1.14 3.59 8.96
CA PHE A 188 1.10 4.85 9.67
C PHE A 188 0.74 4.63 11.13
N PRO A 189 1.40 5.33 12.07
CA PRO A 189 1.02 5.31 13.48
C PRO A 189 -0.45 5.76 13.69
N ASP A 190 -1.10 5.23 14.72
CA ASP A 190 -2.51 5.55 15.01
C ASP A 190 -2.74 7.04 15.24
N ASN A 191 -1.77 7.74 15.80
CA ASN A 191 -1.82 9.17 16.09
C ASN A 191 -1.32 10.06 14.94
N TYR A 192 -0.99 9.49 13.76
CA TYR A 192 -0.49 10.28 12.64
C TYR A 192 -1.55 11.25 12.11
N GLN A 193 -1.18 12.52 12.02
CA GLN A 193 -2.07 13.59 11.57
C GLN A 193 -1.83 13.91 10.10
N PHE A 194 -2.75 13.50 9.24
CA PHE A 194 -2.69 13.79 7.79
C PHE A 194 -3.04 15.24 7.44
N MET A 195 -3.67 15.96 8.36
CA MET A 195 -4.11 17.34 8.16
C MET A 195 -3.80 18.18 9.39
N ALA A 196 -3.56 19.47 9.18
CA ALA A 196 -3.45 20.42 10.29
C ALA A 196 -4.74 20.40 11.14
N PRO A 197 -4.66 20.58 12.47
CA PRO A 197 -5.79 20.40 13.41
C PRO A 197 -7.06 21.18 13.07
N GLN A 198 -6.94 22.28 12.35
CA GLN A 198 -8.09 23.17 12.00
C GLN A 198 -8.66 22.90 10.60
N LYS A 199 -8.05 21.99 9.82
CA LYS A 199 -8.52 21.66 8.47
C LYS A 199 -9.38 20.41 8.48
N LYS A 200 -10.53 20.46 7.80
CA LYS A 200 -11.36 19.27 7.58
C LYS A 200 -10.62 18.26 6.71
N ILE A 201 -10.74 16.98 7.06
CA ILE A 201 -10.21 15.88 6.26
C ILE A 201 -10.90 15.88 4.90
N SER A 202 -10.11 16.02 3.85
CA SER A 202 -10.57 15.76 2.49
C SER A 202 -10.49 14.27 2.22
N PHE A 203 -11.63 13.57 2.17
CA PHE A 203 -11.68 12.12 1.96
C PHE A 203 -10.82 11.68 0.77
N LYS A 204 -11.03 12.28 -0.41
CA LYS A 204 -10.27 11.95 -1.63
C LYS A 204 -8.80 12.38 -1.53
N GLY A 205 -8.53 13.55 -0.98
CA GLY A 205 -7.17 14.08 -0.82
C GLY A 205 -6.35 13.21 0.12
N THR A 206 -6.88 12.93 1.31
CA THR A 206 -6.24 12.10 2.31
C THR A 206 -6.05 10.66 1.82
N GLY A 207 -7.08 10.07 1.20
CA GLY A 207 -6.97 8.72 0.64
C GLY A 207 -5.90 8.61 -0.46
N ARG A 208 -5.74 9.67 -1.27
CA ARG A 208 -4.66 9.76 -2.27
C ARG A 208 -3.28 9.86 -1.63
N MET A 209 -3.12 10.66 -0.58
CA MET A 209 -1.86 10.75 0.18
C MET A 209 -1.49 9.40 0.79
N ILE A 210 -2.43 8.72 1.44
CA ILE A 210 -2.21 7.39 2.03
C ILE A 210 -1.78 6.39 0.95
N GLY A 211 -2.51 6.32 -0.18
CA GLY A 211 -2.23 5.35 -1.24
C GLY A 211 -0.91 5.57 -1.96
N ASN A 212 -0.45 6.83 -2.06
CA ASN A 212 0.83 7.20 -2.69
C ASN A 212 2.03 7.08 -1.74
N ALA A 213 1.79 6.96 -0.45
CA ALA A 213 2.88 6.92 0.52
C ALA A 213 3.73 5.66 0.35
N VAL A 214 5.02 5.81 0.61
CA VAL A 214 5.88 4.68 0.98
C VAL A 214 5.39 4.18 2.35
N PRO A 215 5.19 2.86 2.56
CA PRO A 215 4.86 2.37 3.89
C PRO A 215 5.87 2.86 4.92
N VAL A 216 5.39 3.39 6.05
CA VAL A 216 6.28 3.97 7.07
C VAL A 216 7.33 2.96 7.54
N ARG A 217 6.92 1.71 7.73
CA ARG A 217 7.83 0.62 8.11
C ARG A 217 8.93 0.36 7.07
N LEU A 218 8.64 0.48 5.77
CA LEU A 218 9.68 0.36 4.74
C LEU A 218 10.67 1.53 4.82
N GLY A 219 10.19 2.75 5.05
CA GLY A 219 11.05 3.91 5.29
C GLY A 219 11.96 3.74 6.51
N GLU A 220 11.43 3.18 7.60
CA GLU A 220 12.19 2.84 8.80
C GLU A 220 13.28 1.80 8.52
N VAL A 221 12.96 0.73 7.78
CA VAL A 221 13.91 -0.30 7.35
C VAL A 221 15.06 0.30 6.53
N ILE A 222 14.75 1.20 5.60
CA ILE A 222 15.76 1.94 4.81
C ILE A 222 16.64 2.78 5.74
N GLY A 223 16.06 3.51 6.69
CA GLY A 223 16.80 4.31 7.67
C GLY A 223 17.71 3.46 8.54
N LEU A 224 17.23 2.33 9.05
CA LEU A 224 18.03 1.39 9.83
C LEU A 224 19.19 0.80 9.03
N SER A 225 19.00 0.55 7.73
CA SER A 225 20.08 0.07 6.84
C SER A 225 21.20 1.11 6.71
N PHE A 226 20.85 2.39 6.57
CA PHE A 226 21.84 3.46 6.61
C PHE A 226 22.57 3.57 7.94
N MET A 227 21.83 3.50 9.06
CA MET A 227 22.44 3.54 10.41
C MET A 227 23.42 2.40 10.63
N GLN A 228 23.10 1.20 10.14
CA GLN A 228 23.99 0.05 10.22
C GLN A 228 25.28 0.28 9.42
N ALA A 229 25.19 0.82 8.21
CA ALA A 229 26.36 1.12 7.38
C ALA A 229 27.25 2.20 8.01
N LEU A 230 26.69 3.25 8.58
CA LEU A 230 27.44 4.30 9.28
C LEU A 230 28.23 3.75 10.48
N ASN A 231 27.61 2.86 11.27
CA ASN A 231 28.26 2.28 12.46
C ASN A 231 29.37 1.25 12.11
N THR A 232 29.43 0.76 10.87
CA THR A 232 30.46 -0.17 10.42
C THR A 232 31.62 0.53 9.70
N SER A 233 31.52 1.82 9.45
CA SER A 233 32.52 2.65 8.76
C SER A 233 33.49 3.34 9.72
N ASP A 234 33.24 3.26 11.03
CA ASP A 234 34.13 3.69 12.12
C ASP A 234 35.01 2.51 12.60
#